data_00164fc97a2efbe164bbb807708b7762
#
_entry.id   00164fc97a2efbe164bbb807708b7762
#
_cell.length_a   1.000
_cell.length_b   1.000
_cell.length_c   1.000
_cell.angle_alpha   90.00
_cell.angle_beta   90.00
_cell.angle_gamma   90.00
#
_symmetry.space_group_name_H-M   'P 1'
#
loop_
_entity.id
_entity.type
_entity.pdbx_description
1 polymer ?
#
loop_
_entity_poly.entity_id
_entity_poly.type
_entity_poly.pdbx_seq_one_letter_code
_entity_poly.pdbx_strand_id
1 'polypeptide(L)'
;RVEDILDYLMAHGDFDYIIEIKNSGELGCKGVDILYGILQERNLLDDVIFGSFHEEVSLYVDEHYPDLKRSATIKEVLSFYTAAIRNDEDFEANYIALQIPYNMPWRIAANLGTARMINYAHEHNIAVQYWTINDEKQLEYLASIGADCIMSDYPDRLYEIIHESDNNNNN
;
A
#
# COMPACT_ATOMS: atom_id res chain seq x y z
N ARG A 1 -5.66 -6.04 -21.17
CA ARG A 1 -5.40 -4.63 -20.87
C ARG A 1 -5.85 -4.33 -19.44
N VAL A 2 -5.34 -3.26 -18.83
CA VAL A 2 -5.78 -2.87 -17.49
C VAL A 2 -7.26 -2.50 -17.46
N GLU A 3 -7.74 -1.81 -18.50
CA GLU A 3 -9.15 -1.44 -18.68
C GLU A 3 -10.07 -2.67 -18.62
N ASP A 4 -9.71 -3.74 -19.34
CA ASP A 4 -10.52 -4.97 -19.39
C ASP A 4 -10.61 -5.64 -18.01
N ILE A 5 -9.53 -5.56 -17.20
CA ILE A 5 -9.48 -6.11 -15.85
C ILE A 5 -10.35 -5.28 -14.92
N LEU A 6 -10.22 -3.94 -14.97
CA LEU A 6 -11.03 -3.04 -14.14
C LEU A 6 -12.53 -3.20 -14.46
N ASP A 7 -12.90 -3.21 -15.75
CA ASP A 7 -14.29 -3.39 -16.18
C ASP A 7 -14.86 -4.75 -15.71
N TYR A 8 -14.03 -5.81 -15.75
CA TYR A 8 -14.42 -7.11 -15.24
C TYR A 8 -14.65 -7.08 -13.72
N LEU A 9 -13.73 -6.49 -12.95
CA LEU A 9 -13.81 -6.44 -11.49
C LEU A 9 -15.01 -5.58 -11.05
N MET A 10 -15.20 -4.40 -11.62
CA MET A 10 -16.35 -3.52 -11.34
C MET A 10 -17.70 -4.21 -11.59
N ALA A 11 -17.77 -5.12 -12.56
CA ALA A 11 -18.98 -5.91 -12.82
C ALA A 11 -19.25 -6.98 -11.75
N HIS A 12 -18.29 -7.29 -10.86
CA HIS A 12 -18.38 -8.36 -9.86
C HIS A 12 -18.42 -7.86 -8.42
N GLY A 13 -18.21 -6.59 -8.18
CA GLY A 13 -18.28 -5.99 -6.84
C GLY A 13 -17.59 -4.64 -6.74
N ASP A 14 -17.70 -4.05 -5.56
CA ASP A 14 -16.96 -2.84 -5.21
C ASP A 14 -15.62 -3.27 -4.57
N PHE A 15 -14.52 -2.79 -5.14
CA PHE A 15 -13.17 -3.14 -4.70
C PHE A 15 -12.30 -1.89 -4.59
N ASP A 16 -11.42 -1.89 -3.59
CA ASP A 16 -10.27 -0.99 -3.56
C ASP A 16 -9.11 -1.61 -4.36
N TYR A 17 -8.37 -0.77 -5.05
CA TYR A 17 -7.29 -1.21 -5.95
C TYR A 17 -5.94 -0.65 -5.51
N ILE A 18 -4.92 -1.49 -5.63
CA ILE A 18 -3.52 -1.06 -5.59
C ILE A 18 -2.96 -1.24 -6.99
N ILE A 19 -2.54 -0.14 -7.63
CA ILE A 19 -2.00 -0.17 -8.98
C ILE A 19 -0.58 0.37 -8.99
N GLU A 20 0.38 -0.49 -9.39
CA GLU A 20 1.79 -0.14 -9.46
C GLU A 20 2.25 0.08 -10.90
N ILE A 21 2.92 1.22 -11.15
CA ILE A 21 3.67 1.44 -12.39
C ILE A 21 5.14 1.08 -12.16
N LYS A 22 5.59 0.02 -12.85
CA LYS A 22 6.95 -0.52 -12.72
C LYS A 22 7.98 0.17 -13.62
N ASN A 23 7.55 0.96 -14.57
CA ASN A 23 8.43 1.70 -15.47
C ASN A 23 8.95 2.97 -14.82
N SER A 24 10.20 3.32 -15.13
CA SER A 24 10.86 4.56 -14.71
C SER A 24 10.80 5.66 -15.78
N GLY A 25 11.21 6.87 -15.42
CA GLY A 25 11.40 7.99 -16.31
C GLY A 25 10.18 8.35 -17.14
N GLU A 26 10.40 8.82 -18.37
CA GLU A 26 9.34 9.29 -19.28
C GLU A 26 8.26 8.22 -19.56
N LEU A 27 8.65 6.95 -19.63
CA LEU A 27 7.70 5.87 -19.86
C LEU A 27 6.80 5.64 -18.63
N GLY A 28 7.35 5.76 -17.44
CA GLY A 28 6.60 5.71 -16.18
C GLY A 28 5.59 6.85 -16.09
N CYS A 29 6.03 8.10 -16.37
CA CYS A 29 5.15 9.28 -16.37
C CYS A 29 4.01 9.15 -17.40
N LYS A 30 4.32 8.71 -18.62
CA LYS A 30 3.27 8.41 -19.62
C LYS A 30 2.29 7.31 -19.15
N GLY A 31 2.81 6.32 -18.42
CA GLY A 31 1.97 5.31 -17.79
C GLY A 31 1.00 5.90 -16.79
N VAL A 32 1.43 6.89 -15.99
CA VAL A 32 0.57 7.65 -15.06
C VAL A 32 -0.51 8.40 -15.82
N ASP A 33 -0.15 9.15 -16.89
CA ASP A 33 -1.13 9.90 -17.69
C ASP A 33 -2.25 9.00 -18.24
N ILE A 34 -1.87 7.83 -18.77
CA ILE A 34 -2.82 6.85 -19.30
C ILE A 34 -3.67 6.26 -18.19
N LEU A 35 -3.04 5.85 -17.09
CA LEU A 35 -3.75 5.27 -15.95
C LEU A 35 -4.75 6.26 -15.35
N TYR A 36 -4.34 7.50 -15.13
CA TYR A 36 -5.22 8.54 -14.60
C TYR A 36 -6.48 8.72 -15.47
N GLY A 37 -6.32 8.82 -16.79
CA GLY A 37 -7.46 8.89 -17.71
C GLY A 37 -8.40 7.69 -17.61
N ILE A 38 -7.83 6.47 -17.52
CA ILE A 38 -8.61 5.23 -17.37
C ILE A 38 -9.42 5.23 -16.07
N LEU A 39 -8.82 5.68 -14.96
CA LEU A 39 -9.47 5.74 -13.64
C LEU A 39 -10.54 6.82 -13.61
N GLN A 40 -10.26 7.99 -14.18
CA GLN A 40 -11.21 9.11 -14.23
C GLN A 40 -12.46 8.74 -15.04
N GLU A 41 -12.31 8.08 -16.19
CA GLU A 41 -13.44 7.61 -17.02
C GLU A 41 -14.34 6.61 -16.28
N ARG A 42 -13.81 5.90 -15.27
CA ARG A 42 -14.51 4.88 -14.48
C ARG A 42 -14.95 5.36 -13.09
N ASN A 43 -14.65 6.61 -12.73
CA ASN A 43 -14.86 7.17 -11.39
C ASN A 43 -14.16 6.35 -10.28
N LEU A 44 -12.95 5.84 -10.54
CA LEU A 44 -12.17 5.00 -9.62
C LEU A 44 -11.02 5.75 -8.92
N LEU A 45 -10.91 7.07 -9.05
CA LEU A 45 -9.81 7.84 -8.45
C LEU A 45 -9.80 7.75 -6.91
N ASP A 46 -10.96 7.61 -6.30
CA ASP A 46 -11.07 7.45 -4.84
C ASP A 46 -10.80 6.04 -4.33
N ASP A 47 -10.93 5.04 -5.21
CA ASP A 47 -10.82 3.61 -4.89
C ASP A 47 -9.43 3.05 -5.20
N VAL A 48 -8.48 3.90 -5.64
CA VAL A 48 -7.14 3.47 -6.05
C VAL A 48 -6.05 4.09 -5.18
N ILE A 49 -5.11 3.24 -4.75
CA ILE A 49 -3.81 3.69 -4.23
C ILE A 49 -2.75 3.39 -5.30
N PHE A 50 -2.15 4.46 -5.81
CA PHE A 50 -1.05 4.38 -6.77
C PHE A 50 0.27 4.03 -6.08
N GLY A 51 1.08 3.17 -6.71
CA GLY A 51 2.41 2.82 -6.24
C GLY A 51 3.46 2.90 -7.35
N SER A 52 4.67 3.30 -7.00
CA SER A 52 5.86 3.16 -7.84
C SER A 52 7.12 3.11 -6.99
N PHE A 53 8.10 2.27 -7.38
CA PHE A 53 9.43 2.27 -6.79
C PHE A 53 10.32 3.41 -7.31
N HIS A 54 9.88 4.10 -8.36
CA HIS A 54 10.61 5.17 -9.01
C HIS A 54 10.15 6.52 -8.47
N GLU A 55 11.02 7.16 -7.70
CA GLU A 55 10.73 8.44 -7.04
C GLU A 55 10.25 9.51 -8.02
N GLU A 56 10.88 9.61 -9.21
CA GLU A 56 10.50 10.59 -10.22
C GLU A 56 9.08 10.39 -10.74
N VAL A 57 8.57 9.14 -10.74
CA VAL A 57 7.19 8.84 -11.16
C VAL A 57 6.20 9.23 -10.05
N SER A 58 6.55 8.99 -8.79
CA SER A 58 5.72 9.43 -7.64
C SER A 58 5.67 10.95 -7.52
N LEU A 59 6.79 11.65 -7.73
CA LEU A 59 6.84 13.11 -7.76
C LEU A 59 6.03 13.69 -8.94
N TYR A 60 6.04 13.00 -10.09
CA TYR A 60 5.20 13.38 -11.23
C TYR A 60 3.71 13.30 -10.89
N VAL A 61 3.29 12.30 -10.12
CA VAL A 61 1.91 12.19 -9.62
C VAL A 61 1.58 13.38 -8.73
N ASP A 62 2.44 13.70 -7.75
CA ASP A 62 2.21 14.85 -6.84
C ASP A 62 2.06 16.17 -7.58
N GLU A 63 2.82 16.37 -8.67
CA GLU A 63 2.81 17.61 -9.44
C GLU A 63 1.61 17.73 -10.39
N HIS A 64 1.21 16.63 -11.06
CA HIS A 64 0.26 16.67 -12.15
C HIS A 64 -1.13 16.11 -11.79
N TYR A 65 -1.20 15.23 -10.78
CA TYR A 65 -2.40 14.50 -10.38
C TYR A 65 -2.55 14.44 -8.85
N PRO A 66 -2.65 15.60 -8.16
CA PRO A 66 -2.67 15.67 -6.70
C PRO A 66 -3.91 15.01 -6.05
N ASP A 67 -4.92 14.70 -6.83
CA ASP A 67 -6.12 13.95 -6.44
C ASP A 67 -5.92 12.42 -6.52
N LEU A 68 -4.86 11.93 -7.16
CA LEU A 68 -4.52 10.52 -7.16
C LEU A 68 -3.76 10.15 -5.89
N LYS A 69 -4.42 9.42 -5.01
CA LYS A 69 -3.82 8.94 -3.76
C LYS A 69 -2.65 7.99 -4.05
N ARG A 70 -1.53 8.17 -3.36
CA ARG A 70 -0.35 7.34 -3.57
C ARG A 70 0.25 6.75 -2.29
N SER A 71 1.04 5.71 -2.46
CA SER A 71 1.91 5.16 -1.44
C SER A 71 3.25 5.89 -1.35
N ALA A 72 3.95 5.66 -0.24
CA ALA A 72 5.28 6.21 0.03
C ALA A 72 6.33 5.66 -0.95
N THR A 73 7.26 6.51 -1.35
CA THR A 73 8.52 6.12 -2.01
C THR A 73 9.48 5.46 -1.02
N ILE A 74 10.55 4.82 -1.51
CA ILE A 74 11.57 4.21 -0.65
C ILE A 74 12.20 5.24 0.31
N LYS A 75 12.46 6.47 -0.15
CA LYS A 75 13.01 7.53 0.70
C LYS A 75 12.03 7.96 1.79
N GLU A 76 10.76 8.06 1.44
CA GLU A 76 9.70 8.40 2.39
C GLU A 76 9.51 7.30 3.44
N VAL A 77 9.58 6.02 3.05
CA VAL A 77 9.59 4.89 4.01
C VAL A 77 10.76 4.98 4.98
N LEU A 78 11.96 5.35 4.53
CA LEU A 78 13.12 5.54 5.41
C LEU A 78 12.95 6.73 6.36
N SER A 79 12.38 7.83 5.87
CA SER A 79 12.03 9.00 6.68
C SER A 79 11.01 8.65 7.75
N PHE A 80 9.91 7.98 7.34
CA PHE A 80 8.89 7.47 8.24
C PHE A 80 9.48 6.55 9.33
N TYR A 81 10.31 5.57 8.94
CA TYR A 81 10.93 4.66 9.90
C TYR A 81 11.77 5.41 10.95
N THR A 82 12.51 6.42 10.50
CA THR A 82 13.32 7.25 11.40
C THR A 82 12.45 8.06 12.37
N ALA A 83 11.36 8.65 11.87
CA ALA A 83 10.38 9.39 12.67
C ALA A 83 9.68 8.47 13.68
N ALA A 84 9.22 7.29 13.25
CA ALA A 84 8.58 6.31 14.12
C ALA A 84 9.49 5.82 15.26
N ILE A 85 10.80 5.62 15.00
CA ILE A 85 11.76 5.25 16.06
C ILE A 85 11.93 6.39 17.07
N ARG A 86 11.92 7.64 16.61
CA ARG A 86 12.08 8.83 17.48
C ARG A 86 10.77 9.25 18.14
N ASN A 87 9.65 8.68 17.71
CA ASN A 87 8.31 9.10 18.11
C ASN A 87 8.10 10.61 17.83
N ASP A 88 8.41 11.01 16.59
CA ASP A 88 8.32 12.39 16.13
C ASP A 88 6.84 12.76 15.93
N GLU A 89 6.31 13.60 16.83
CA GLU A 89 4.90 14.01 16.81
C GLU A 89 4.60 15.02 15.70
N ASP A 90 5.62 15.70 15.17
CA ASP A 90 5.50 16.71 14.11
C ASP A 90 5.71 16.11 12.70
N PHE A 91 5.76 14.78 12.58
CA PHE A 91 5.95 14.11 11.30
C PHE A 91 4.76 14.36 10.36
N GLU A 92 5.03 14.85 9.17
CA GLU A 92 4.04 15.06 8.10
C GLU A 92 4.38 14.22 6.87
N ALA A 93 3.35 13.69 6.20
CA ALA A 93 3.46 12.91 4.97
C ALA A 93 2.50 13.44 3.91
N ASN A 94 2.93 13.37 2.64
CA ASN A 94 2.10 13.66 1.46
C ASN A 94 1.63 12.40 0.72
N TYR A 95 1.68 11.26 1.40
CA TYR A 95 1.20 9.96 0.93
C TYR A 95 0.23 9.37 1.97
N ILE A 96 -0.63 8.45 1.54
CA ILE A 96 -1.66 7.88 2.40
C ILE A 96 -1.36 6.45 2.84
N ALA A 97 -0.38 5.79 2.25
CA ALA A 97 -0.07 4.39 2.56
C ALA A 97 1.43 4.10 2.50
N LEU A 98 1.86 3.19 3.38
CA LEU A 98 3.14 2.51 3.31
C LEU A 98 2.93 1.15 2.66
N GLN A 99 3.53 0.93 1.49
CA GLN A 99 3.56 -0.40 0.85
C GLN A 99 4.93 -1.00 1.07
N ILE A 100 5.08 -1.83 2.08
CA ILE A 100 6.37 -2.24 2.64
C ILE A 100 6.50 -3.75 2.80
N PRO A 101 7.73 -4.31 2.67
CA PRO A 101 7.98 -5.70 3.03
C PRO A 101 7.97 -5.89 4.56
N TYR A 102 7.70 -7.11 5.02
CA TYR A 102 7.76 -7.47 6.44
C TYR A 102 9.13 -7.15 7.06
N ASN A 103 10.21 -7.45 6.34
CA ASN A 103 11.58 -7.13 6.71
C ASN A 103 12.26 -6.33 5.60
N MET A 104 13.00 -5.29 5.94
CA MET A 104 13.83 -4.58 4.96
C MET A 104 14.93 -5.50 4.43
N PRO A 105 15.00 -5.73 3.10
CA PRO A 105 15.95 -6.69 2.51
C PRO A 105 17.41 -6.22 2.46
N TRP A 106 17.71 -4.98 2.82
CA TRP A 106 19.03 -4.38 2.62
C TRP A 106 19.65 -3.99 3.97
N ARG A 107 20.91 -4.29 4.20
CA ARG A 107 21.87 -3.84 5.24
C ARG A 107 21.35 -3.10 6.49
N ILE A 108 20.13 -2.62 6.51
CA ILE A 108 19.40 -2.08 7.63
C ILE A 108 18.52 -3.22 8.13
N ALA A 109 18.96 -3.89 9.20
CA ALA A 109 18.15 -4.92 9.86
C ALA A 109 16.96 -4.27 10.59
N ALA A 110 16.00 -3.76 9.82
CA ALA A 110 14.80 -3.14 10.36
C ALA A 110 13.62 -4.10 10.13
N ASN A 111 13.00 -4.51 11.23
CA ASN A 111 11.70 -5.17 11.18
C ASN A 111 10.63 -4.09 11.07
N LEU A 112 9.99 -4.02 9.90
CA LEU A 112 8.88 -3.09 9.65
C LEU A 112 7.54 -3.68 10.09
N GLY A 113 7.45 -5.02 10.26
CA GLY A 113 6.25 -5.72 10.71
C GLY A 113 6.10 -5.66 12.23
N THR A 114 5.89 -4.49 12.81
CA THR A 114 5.72 -4.33 14.24
C THR A 114 4.51 -3.46 14.58
N ALA A 115 3.82 -3.77 15.67
CA ALA A 115 2.71 -2.96 16.16
C ALA A 115 3.10 -1.48 16.36
N ARG A 116 4.37 -1.21 16.74
CA ARG A 116 4.86 0.16 16.87
C ARG A 116 4.80 0.93 15.55
N MET A 117 5.22 0.30 14.44
CA MET A 117 5.20 0.94 13.11
C MET A 117 3.77 1.21 12.67
N ILE A 118 2.88 0.23 12.87
CA ILE A 118 1.47 0.37 12.51
C ILE A 118 0.79 1.46 13.36
N ASN A 119 0.96 1.44 14.67
CA ASN A 119 0.35 2.45 15.54
C ASN A 119 0.82 3.86 15.20
N TYR A 120 2.13 4.05 15.00
CA TYR A 120 2.67 5.34 14.61
C TYR A 120 2.14 5.80 13.23
N ALA A 121 1.97 4.89 12.27
CA ALA A 121 1.37 5.21 10.97
C ALA A 121 -0.09 5.65 11.14
N HIS A 122 -0.87 4.93 11.93
CA HIS A 122 -2.27 5.25 12.20
C HIS A 122 -2.44 6.59 12.92
N GLU A 123 -1.56 6.94 13.85
CA GLU A 123 -1.53 8.26 14.51
C GLU A 123 -1.33 9.42 13.51
N HIS A 124 -0.70 9.13 12.36
CA HIS A 124 -0.47 10.09 11.28
C HIS A 124 -1.41 9.88 10.06
N ASN A 125 -2.50 9.11 10.21
CA ASN A 125 -3.47 8.78 9.16
C ASN A 125 -2.84 8.10 7.93
N ILE A 126 -1.86 7.23 8.13
CA ILE A 126 -1.16 6.48 7.10
C ILE A 126 -1.54 5.01 7.24
N ALA A 127 -2.05 4.39 6.18
CA ALA A 127 -2.31 2.96 6.11
C ALA A 127 -1.02 2.16 5.93
N VAL A 128 -0.94 0.96 6.52
CA VAL A 128 0.21 0.08 6.38
C VAL A 128 -0.18 -1.20 5.63
N GLN A 129 0.43 -1.38 4.46
CA GLN A 129 0.15 -2.46 3.52
C GLN A 129 1.41 -3.30 3.32
N TYR A 130 1.33 -4.60 3.63
CA TYR A 130 2.48 -5.50 3.55
C TYR A 130 2.47 -6.37 2.30
N TRP A 131 3.64 -6.54 1.66
CA TRP A 131 3.85 -7.37 0.48
C TRP A 131 5.20 -8.08 0.52
N THR A 132 5.43 -9.21 -0.09
CA THR A 132 4.43 -10.25 -0.37
C THR A 132 4.53 -11.24 0.77
N ILE A 133 3.45 -11.48 1.47
CA ILE A 133 3.43 -12.29 2.69
C ILE A 133 2.79 -13.64 2.37
N ASN A 134 3.59 -14.70 2.41
CA ASN A 134 3.15 -16.07 2.09
C ASN A 134 3.30 -17.04 3.28
N ASP A 135 3.94 -16.61 4.35
CA ASP A 135 4.08 -17.38 5.60
C ASP A 135 2.85 -17.18 6.49
N GLU A 136 2.15 -18.25 6.84
CA GLU A 136 0.90 -18.22 7.60
C GLU A 136 1.05 -17.51 8.96
N LYS A 137 2.16 -17.73 9.67
CA LYS A 137 2.40 -17.09 10.97
C LYS A 137 2.62 -15.59 10.83
N GLN A 138 3.22 -15.15 9.73
CA GLN A 138 3.36 -13.71 9.43
C GLN A 138 2.01 -13.11 9.06
N LEU A 139 1.17 -13.81 8.29
CA LEU A 139 -0.20 -13.40 7.98
C LEU A 139 -1.02 -13.20 9.25
N GLU A 140 -1.11 -14.24 10.11
CA GLU A 140 -1.81 -14.19 11.40
C GLU A 140 -1.29 -13.05 12.28
N TYR A 141 0.03 -12.92 12.38
CA TYR A 141 0.66 -11.89 13.20
C TYR A 141 0.32 -10.48 12.70
N LEU A 142 0.51 -10.21 11.39
CA LEU A 142 0.24 -8.89 10.81
C LEU A 142 -1.25 -8.51 10.94
N ALA A 143 -2.15 -9.45 10.69
CA ALA A 143 -3.58 -9.25 10.92
C ALA A 143 -3.87 -8.91 12.40
N SER A 144 -3.25 -9.62 13.34
CA SER A 144 -3.46 -9.42 14.78
C SER A 144 -2.95 -8.08 15.32
N ILE A 145 -1.96 -7.46 14.65
CA ILE A 145 -1.40 -6.17 15.05
C ILE A 145 -1.98 -4.99 14.28
N GLY A 146 -2.98 -5.22 13.42
CA GLY A 146 -3.75 -4.17 12.76
C GLY A 146 -3.18 -3.68 11.42
N ALA A 147 -2.52 -4.55 10.64
CA ALA A 147 -2.16 -4.22 9.26
C ALA A 147 -3.41 -3.92 8.42
N ASP A 148 -3.40 -2.82 7.66
CA ASP A 148 -4.56 -2.38 6.88
C ASP A 148 -4.76 -3.21 5.61
N CYS A 149 -3.68 -3.72 5.03
CA CYS A 149 -3.72 -4.61 3.88
C CYS A 149 -2.55 -5.59 3.91
N ILE A 150 -2.80 -6.83 3.52
CA ILE A 150 -1.78 -7.87 3.34
C ILE A 150 -1.92 -8.45 1.93
N MET A 151 -0.86 -8.35 1.15
CA MET A 151 -0.79 -8.90 -0.21
C MET A 151 -0.09 -10.26 -0.17
N SER A 152 -0.76 -11.29 -0.67
CA SER A 152 -0.26 -12.66 -0.71
C SER A 152 -0.44 -13.28 -2.11
N ASP A 153 0.44 -14.20 -2.47
CA ASP A 153 0.27 -15.05 -3.66
C ASP A 153 -0.77 -16.16 -3.43
N TYR A 154 -1.24 -16.31 -2.16
CA TYR A 154 -2.22 -17.32 -1.73
C TYR A 154 -3.45 -16.64 -1.10
N PRO A 155 -4.30 -15.96 -1.91
CA PRO A 155 -5.43 -15.18 -1.40
C PRO A 155 -6.50 -16.05 -0.71
N ASP A 156 -6.63 -17.30 -1.09
CA ASP A 156 -7.50 -18.30 -0.46
C ASP A 156 -7.12 -18.54 1.00
N ARG A 157 -5.83 -18.76 1.28
CA ARG A 157 -5.30 -18.95 2.64
C ARG A 157 -5.43 -17.67 3.47
N LEU A 158 -5.12 -16.53 2.88
CA LEU A 158 -5.28 -15.24 3.56
C LEU A 158 -6.73 -15.03 3.99
N TYR A 159 -7.68 -15.35 3.11
CA TYR A 159 -9.11 -15.26 3.39
C TYR A 159 -9.52 -16.15 4.57
N GLU A 160 -9.08 -17.41 4.60
CA GLU A 160 -9.35 -18.35 5.70
C GLU A 160 -8.83 -17.83 7.05
N ILE A 161 -7.56 -17.37 7.09
CA ILE A 161 -6.92 -16.85 8.31
C ILE A 161 -7.68 -15.65 8.89
N ILE A 162 -8.09 -14.71 8.05
CA ILE A 162 -8.81 -13.51 8.50
C ILE A 162 -10.18 -13.90 9.06
N HIS A 163 -10.93 -14.78 8.39
CA HIS A 163 -12.28 -15.16 8.82
C HIS A 163 -12.30 -16.11 10.03
N GLU A 164 -11.28 -16.95 10.21
CA GLU A 164 -11.14 -17.76 11.43
C GLU A 164 -10.82 -16.90 12.64
N SER A 165 -10.01 -15.87 12.47
CA SER A 165 -9.68 -14.91 13.55
C SER A 165 -10.91 -14.14 14.03
N ASP A 166 -11.79 -13.73 13.12
CA ASP A 166 -13.04 -13.03 13.45
C ASP A 166 -14.02 -13.93 14.22
N ASN A 167 -14.10 -15.20 13.88
CA ASN A 167 -14.97 -16.16 14.57
C ASN A 167 -14.49 -16.49 15.98
N ASN A 168 -13.18 -16.48 16.22
CA ASN A 168 -12.60 -16.73 17.56
C ASN A 168 -12.70 -15.53 18.51
N ASN A 169 -12.81 -14.32 17.99
CA ASN A 169 -12.97 -13.09 18.80
C ASN A 169 -14.43 -12.81 19.20
N ASN A 170 -15.40 -13.52 18.62
CA ASN A 170 -16.83 -13.36 18.89
C ASN A 170 -17.41 -14.44 19.85
N ASN A 171 -16.58 -15.30 20.44
CA ASN A 171 -16.93 -16.29 21.47
C ASN A 171 -16.24 -15.96 22.79
#